data_7cd797c22202dbec1a3783ca0a7866ad
#
_entry.id   7cd797c22202dbec1a3783ca0a7866ad
#
_cell.length_a   1.000
_cell.length_b   1.000
_cell.length_c   1.000
_cell.angle_alpha   90.00
_cell.angle_beta   90.00
_cell.angle_gamma   90.00
#
_symmetry.space_group_name_H-M   'P 1'
#
loop_
_entity.id
_entity.type
_entity.pdbx_description
1 polymer ?
#
loop_
_entity_poly.entity_id
_entity_poly.type
_entity_poly.pdbx_seq_one_letter_code
_entity_poly.pdbx_strand_id
1 'polypeptide(L)'
;YPAISSEGDINLAVFGGSQGAHIFSVVVPDAMKRLDENLRRRIKITQQSRQEDIDLANSVYRTIGIEAELSTFFNDVPDRIADAHLVICRSGASSIAELTTIGRPAILVPYRHAVDDHQSRNAHAVDEVGGGWLIPEEAFTDVVLAERLAVLFATPRILENAATAAKSA
;
A
#
# COMPACT_ATOMS: atom_id res chain seq x y z
N TYR A 1 -13.11 8.83 -4.85
CA TYR A 1 -12.29 7.63 -5.09
C TYR A 1 -12.20 7.35 -6.58
N PRO A 2 -10.99 7.18 -7.15
CA PRO A 2 -10.84 6.86 -8.57
C PRO A 2 -11.38 5.46 -8.87
N ALA A 3 -12.19 5.34 -9.91
CA ALA A 3 -12.77 4.05 -10.29
C ALA A 3 -11.72 3.12 -10.90
N ILE A 4 -11.81 1.83 -10.62
CA ILE A 4 -11.01 0.80 -11.29
C ILE A 4 -11.86 0.21 -12.41
N SER A 5 -11.45 0.45 -13.65
CA SER A 5 -12.07 -0.20 -14.80
C SER A 5 -11.50 -1.61 -14.99
N SER A 6 -12.19 -2.45 -15.77
CA SER A 6 -11.77 -3.83 -16.00
C SER A 6 -10.39 -3.98 -16.65
N GLU A 7 -9.95 -2.96 -17.39
CA GLU A 7 -8.67 -2.97 -18.09
C GLU A 7 -7.79 -1.74 -17.85
N GLY A 8 -8.23 -0.84 -16.97
CA GLY A 8 -7.50 0.37 -16.65
C GLY A 8 -6.34 0.15 -15.70
N ASP A 9 -5.54 1.19 -15.55
CA ASP A 9 -4.42 1.18 -14.61
C ASP A 9 -4.90 1.04 -13.17
N ILE A 10 -4.11 0.35 -12.36
CA ILE A 10 -4.30 0.22 -10.93
C ILE A 10 -3.12 0.88 -10.24
N ASN A 11 -3.38 1.97 -9.54
CA ASN A 11 -2.34 2.73 -8.85
C ASN A 11 -2.19 2.24 -7.41
N LEU A 12 -1.01 1.73 -7.10
CA LEU A 12 -0.62 1.26 -5.77
C LEU A 12 0.46 2.19 -5.22
N ALA A 13 0.20 2.78 -4.07
CA ALA A 13 1.15 3.64 -3.38
C ALA A 13 1.70 2.93 -2.13
N VAL A 14 3.01 3.01 -1.91
CA VAL A 14 3.69 2.33 -0.80
C VAL A 14 4.55 3.34 -0.05
N PHE A 15 4.23 3.58 1.21
CA PHE A 15 4.93 4.55 2.04
C PHE A 15 5.37 3.93 3.37
N GLY A 16 6.65 4.04 3.69
CA GLY A 16 7.24 3.49 4.91
C GLY A 16 7.37 4.47 6.07
N GLY A 17 6.88 5.70 5.90
CA GLY A 17 7.11 6.78 6.86
C GLY A 17 8.41 7.53 6.60
N SER A 18 8.77 8.47 7.48
CA SER A 18 9.91 9.38 7.28
C SER A 18 11.26 8.69 7.11
N GLN A 19 11.40 7.48 7.66
CA GLN A 19 12.65 6.69 7.61
C GLN A 19 12.64 5.62 6.52
N GLY A 20 11.52 5.46 5.81
CA GLY A 20 11.30 4.35 4.90
C GLY A 20 11.10 3.02 5.64
N ALA A 21 10.79 1.97 4.91
CA ALA A 21 10.62 0.65 5.48
C ALA A 21 11.25 -0.40 4.57
N HIS A 22 12.35 -0.99 5.02
CA HIS A 22 13.06 -2.03 4.27
C HIS A 22 12.12 -3.21 3.91
N ILE A 23 11.26 -3.61 4.85
CA ILE A 23 10.33 -4.72 4.63
C ILE A 23 9.43 -4.50 3.40
N PHE A 24 9.00 -3.27 3.14
CA PHE A 24 8.19 -2.97 1.96
C PHE A 24 8.99 -3.14 0.66
N SER A 25 10.27 -2.79 0.68
CA SER A 25 11.15 -2.94 -0.50
C SER A 25 11.48 -4.39 -0.83
N VAL A 26 11.28 -5.31 0.10
CA VAL A 26 11.46 -6.75 -0.11
C VAL A 26 10.12 -7.42 -0.42
N VAL A 27 9.14 -7.23 0.44
CA VAL A 27 7.85 -7.96 0.38
C VAL A 27 7.00 -7.52 -0.80
N VAL A 28 6.90 -6.22 -1.08
CA VAL A 28 6.02 -5.75 -2.15
C VAL A 28 6.50 -6.22 -3.52
N PRO A 29 7.76 -6.04 -3.92
CA PRO A 29 8.25 -6.60 -5.18
C PRO A 29 8.06 -8.11 -5.30
N ASP A 30 8.35 -8.85 -4.23
CA ASP A 30 8.20 -10.31 -4.23
C ASP A 30 6.75 -10.74 -4.35
N ALA A 31 5.83 -10.02 -3.73
CA ALA A 31 4.39 -10.27 -3.88
C ALA A 31 3.93 -10.04 -5.33
N MET A 32 4.45 -9.01 -5.99
CA MET A 32 4.11 -8.73 -7.39
C MET A 32 4.49 -9.88 -8.32
N LYS A 33 5.59 -10.58 -8.06
CA LYS A 33 6.00 -11.76 -8.84
C LYS A 33 4.95 -12.87 -8.82
N ARG A 34 4.14 -12.95 -7.77
CA ARG A 34 3.13 -13.99 -7.56
C ARG A 34 1.80 -13.67 -8.22
N LEU A 35 1.60 -12.45 -8.66
CA LEU A 35 0.36 -12.03 -9.32
C LEU A 35 0.32 -12.51 -10.76
N ASP A 36 -0.89 -12.72 -11.28
CA ASP A 36 -1.12 -13.02 -12.69
C ASP A 36 -0.52 -11.92 -13.57
N GLU A 37 0.07 -12.31 -14.69
CA GLU A 37 0.70 -11.40 -15.64
C GLU A 37 -0.27 -10.32 -16.15
N ASN A 38 -1.52 -10.67 -16.40
CA ASN A 38 -2.52 -9.72 -16.85
C ASN A 38 -2.80 -8.64 -15.80
N LEU A 39 -2.80 -9.02 -14.53
CA LEU A 39 -2.95 -8.08 -13.42
C LEU A 39 -1.71 -7.21 -13.28
N ARG A 40 -0.51 -7.81 -13.34
CA ARG A 40 0.76 -7.06 -13.23
C ARG A 40 0.87 -5.94 -14.27
N ARG A 41 0.44 -6.17 -15.48
CA ARG A 41 0.50 -5.18 -16.57
C ARG A 41 -0.31 -3.92 -16.28
N ARG A 42 -1.30 -4.02 -15.41
CA ARG A 42 -2.19 -2.91 -15.03
C ARG A 42 -1.65 -2.11 -13.85
N ILE A 43 -0.75 -2.70 -13.06
CA ILE A 43 -0.30 -2.10 -11.81
C ILE A 43 0.78 -1.06 -12.06
N LYS A 44 0.58 0.12 -11.50
CA LYS A 44 1.53 1.23 -11.44
C LYS A 44 1.88 1.47 -9.98
N ILE A 45 3.16 1.49 -9.65
CA ILE A 45 3.62 1.60 -8.27
C ILE A 45 4.33 2.93 -8.05
N THR A 46 3.93 3.63 -6.98
CA THR A 46 4.70 4.71 -6.36
C THR A 46 5.20 4.17 -5.03
N GLN A 47 6.50 4.12 -4.82
CA GLN A 47 7.05 3.54 -3.61
C GLN A 47 8.17 4.38 -3.00
N GLN A 48 8.01 4.73 -1.74
CA GLN A 48 9.08 5.28 -0.93
C GLN A 48 9.99 4.14 -0.47
N SER A 49 11.28 4.27 -0.70
CA SER A 49 12.27 3.26 -0.33
C SER A 49 13.51 3.93 0.24
N ARG A 50 14.21 3.23 1.14
CA ARG A 50 15.52 3.66 1.57
C ARG A 50 16.48 3.66 0.38
N GLN A 51 17.47 4.55 0.39
CA GLN A 51 18.44 4.67 -0.71
C GLN A 51 19.10 3.31 -1.03
N GLU A 52 19.47 2.54 -0.01
CA GLU A 52 20.11 1.24 -0.16
C GLU A 52 19.20 0.16 -0.78
N ASP A 53 17.89 0.38 -0.80
CA ASP A 53 16.91 -0.60 -1.27
C ASP A 53 16.39 -0.31 -2.69
N ILE A 54 16.59 0.91 -3.19
CA ILE A 54 15.98 1.37 -4.45
C ILE A 54 16.40 0.51 -5.64
N ASP A 55 17.71 0.27 -5.79
CA ASP A 55 18.20 -0.43 -6.99
C ASP A 55 17.70 -1.86 -7.08
N LEU A 56 17.67 -2.57 -5.95
CA LEU A 56 17.20 -3.95 -5.91
C LEU A 56 15.70 -4.04 -6.17
N ALA A 57 14.91 -3.21 -5.51
CA ALA A 57 13.45 -3.18 -5.71
C ALA A 57 13.11 -2.81 -7.15
N ASN A 58 13.76 -1.79 -7.70
CA ASN A 58 13.55 -1.36 -9.07
C ASN A 58 13.92 -2.44 -10.09
N SER A 59 15.00 -3.18 -9.85
CA SER A 59 15.40 -4.31 -10.67
C SER A 59 14.33 -5.39 -10.72
N VAL A 60 13.71 -5.72 -9.60
CA VAL A 60 12.62 -6.69 -9.54
C VAL A 60 11.42 -6.21 -10.36
N TYR A 61 10.99 -4.97 -10.16
CA TYR A 61 9.84 -4.41 -10.90
C TYR A 61 10.08 -4.43 -12.42
N ARG A 62 11.26 -4.03 -12.86
CA ARG A 62 11.61 -4.09 -14.29
C ARG A 62 11.53 -5.50 -14.83
N THR A 63 12.08 -6.47 -14.12
CA THR A 63 12.12 -7.87 -14.55
C THR A 63 10.73 -8.44 -14.77
N ILE A 64 9.77 -8.05 -13.93
CA ILE A 64 8.39 -8.54 -14.03
C ILE A 64 7.46 -7.61 -14.80
N GLY A 65 7.98 -6.54 -15.40
CA GLY A 65 7.22 -5.65 -16.28
C GLY A 65 6.26 -4.70 -15.56
N ILE A 66 6.55 -4.34 -14.30
CA ILE A 66 5.76 -3.36 -13.56
C ILE A 66 6.42 -1.99 -13.65
N GLU A 67 5.62 -0.98 -14.01
CA GLU A 67 6.04 0.42 -13.97
C GLU A 67 6.05 0.90 -12.53
N ALA A 68 7.22 1.33 -12.04
CA ALA A 68 7.38 1.77 -10.67
C ALA A 68 8.22 3.04 -10.59
N GLU A 69 7.79 3.98 -9.78
CA GLU A 69 8.53 5.17 -9.40
C GLU A 69 8.99 5.02 -7.95
N LEU A 70 10.27 4.86 -7.73
CA LEU A 70 10.87 4.73 -6.41
C LEU A 70 11.67 5.98 -6.06
N SER A 71 11.52 6.45 -4.84
CA SER A 71 12.27 7.59 -4.31
C SER A 71 12.41 7.46 -2.80
N THR A 72 13.44 8.09 -2.24
CA THR A 72 13.58 8.20 -0.78
C THR A 72 12.57 9.18 -0.19
N PHE A 73 12.11 10.12 -0.98
CA PHE A 73 11.21 11.18 -0.54
C PHE A 73 10.31 11.62 -1.70
N PHE A 74 9.06 11.92 -1.36
CA PHE A 74 8.08 12.56 -2.26
C PHE A 74 7.56 13.82 -1.59
N ASN A 75 7.53 14.93 -2.32
CA ASN A 75 6.99 16.20 -1.82
C ASN A 75 5.49 16.36 -2.07
N ASP A 76 4.86 15.40 -2.74
CA ASP A 76 3.48 15.41 -3.18
C ASP A 76 2.70 14.19 -2.68
N VAL A 77 3.01 13.70 -1.47
CA VAL A 77 2.39 12.51 -0.90
C VAL A 77 0.86 12.56 -0.88
N PRO A 78 0.20 13.66 -0.47
CA PRO A 78 -1.25 13.73 -0.51
C PRO A 78 -1.84 13.52 -1.91
N ASP A 79 -1.22 14.07 -2.94
CA ASP A 79 -1.68 13.90 -4.32
C ASP A 79 -1.53 12.44 -4.77
N ARG A 80 -0.42 11.81 -4.40
CA ARG A 80 -0.17 10.39 -4.73
C ARG A 80 -1.13 9.45 -4.02
N ILE A 81 -1.49 9.77 -2.78
CA ILE A 81 -2.55 9.06 -2.06
C ILE A 81 -3.90 9.27 -2.74
N ALA A 82 -4.19 10.48 -3.16
CA ALA A 82 -5.46 10.79 -3.85
C ALA A 82 -5.60 10.04 -5.18
N ASP A 83 -4.50 9.82 -5.89
CA ASP A 83 -4.49 9.08 -7.16
C ASP A 83 -4.45 7.56 -6.96
N ALA A 84 -4.14 7.08 -5.76
CA ALA A 84 -4.01 5.65 -5.50
C ALA A 84 -5.38 4.96 -5.35
N HIS A 85 -5.46 3.73 -5.83
CA HIS A 85 -6.57 2.84 -5.58
C HIS A 85 -6.42 2.10 -4.26
N LEU A 86 -5.19 1.87 -3.85
CA LEU A 86 -4.83 1.21 -2.61
C LEU A 86 -3.49 1.77 -2.12
N VAL A 87 -3.36 1.93 -0.80
CA VAL A 87 -2.11 2.33 -0.17
C VAL A 87 -1.60 1.21 0.73
N ILE A 88 -0.31 0.97 0.73
CA ILE A 88 0.37 0.09 1.70
C ILE A 88 1.27 1.00 2.52
N CYS A 89 1.09 1.04 3.82
CA CYS A 89 1.88 1.93 4.66
C CYS A 89 1.95 1.49 6.12
N ARG A 90 2.83 2.14 6.86
CA ARG A 90 2.81 2.15 8.31
C ARG A 90 1.57 2.93 8.79
N SER A 91 1.22 2.76 10.05
CA SER A 91 0.01 3.34 10.64
C SER A 91 0.31 4.44 11.67
N GLY A 92 1.32 5.26 11.38
CA GLY A 92 1.58 6.46 12.15
C GLY A 92 0.41 7.45 12.06
N ALA A 93 0.29 8.35 13.04
CA ALA A 93 -0.85 9.26 13.15
C ALA A 93 -1.03 10.14 11.90
N SER A 94 0.06 10.65 11.32
CA SER A 94 -0.04 11.48 10.12
C SER A 94 -0.51 10.70 8.90
N SER A 95 -0.02 9.47 8.72
CA SER A 95 -0.46 8.61 7.61
C SER A 95 -1.95 8.28 7.72
N ILE A 96 -2.41 7.94 8.91
CA ILE A 96 -3.83 7.68 9.16
C ILE A 96 -4.68 8.92 8.87
N ALA A 97 -4.24 10.09 9.34
CA ALA A 97 -4.94 11.34 9.09
C ALA A 97 -5.08 11.65 7.60
N GLU A 98 -4.01 11.45 6.83
CA GLU A 98 -4.04 11.64 5.38
C GLU A 98 -4.99 10.66 4.69
N LEU A 99 -4.89 9.37 5.03
CA LEU A 99 -5.75 8.32 4.45
C LEU A 99 -7.23 8.57 4.72
N THR A 100 -7.58 8.93 5.95
CA THR A 100 -8.97 9.16 6.33
C THR A 100 -9.51 10.46 5.77
N THR A 101 -8.71 11.51 5.73
CA THR A 101 -9.10 12.79 5.13
C THR A 101 -9.38 12.66 3.64
N ILE A 102 -8.49 11.96 2.91
CA ILE A 102 -8.64 11.76 1.46
C ILE A 102 -9.68 10.68 1.16
N GLY A 103 -9.81 9.69 2.04
CA GLY A 103 -10.71 8.56 1.85
C GLY A 103 -10.08 7.50 0.94
N ARG A 104 -8.96 6.93 1.35
CA ARG A 104 -8.28 5.86 0.60
C ARG A 104 -8.14 4.61 1.43
N PRO A 105 -8.48 3.44 0.83
CA PRO A 105 -8.29 2.18 1.53
C PRO A 105 -6.81 1.85 1.64
N ALA A 106 -6.43 1.20 2.73
CA ALA A 106 -5.04 0.88 2.97
C ALA A 106 -4.84 -0.50 3.59
N ILE A 107 -3.74 -1.14 3.21
CA ILE A 107 -3.14 -2.23 3.98
C ILE A 107 -2.20 -1.57 4.98
N LEU A 108 -2.51 -1.73 6.25
CA LEU A 108 -1.78 -1.09 7.35
C LEU A 108 -0.88 -2.09 8.04
N VAL A 109 0.41 -1.81 8.02
CA VAL A 109 1.44 -2.65 8.63
C VAL A 109 2.08 -1.87 9.77
N PRO A 110 1.57 -2.00 11.01
CA PRO A 110 2.10 -1.25 12.14
C PRO A 110 3.59 -1.50 12.34
N TYR A 111 4.33 -0.43 12.66
CA TYR A 111 5.74 -0.57 12.99
C TYR A 111 5.88 -1.31 14.33
N ARG A 112 6.54 -2.46 14.29
CA ARG A 112 6.65 -3.40 15.39
C ARG A 112 7.27 -2.79 16.67
N HIS A 113 8.19 -1.85 16.50
CA HIS A 113 8.94 -1.23 17.58
C HIS A 113 8.46 0.19 17.92
N ALA A 114 7.24 0.56 17.49
CA ALA A 114 6.67 1.86 17.83
C ALA A 114 6.45 1.97 19.35
N VAL A 115 6.78 3.15 19.87
CA VAL A 115 6.60 3.42 21.31
C VAL A 115 5.10 3.33 21.67
N ASP A 116 4.79 2.68 22.80
CA ASP A 116 3.43 2.53 23.34
C ASP A 116 2.43 1.88 22.39
N ASP A 117 2.93 1.23 21.32
CA ASP A 117 2.10 0.50 20.36
C ASP A 117 1.00 1.35 19.71
N HIS A 118 1.26 2.63 19.54
CA HIS A 118 0.31 3.57 18.91
C HIS A 118 -0.09 3.13 17.50
N GLN A 119 0.85 2.59 16.73
CA GLN A 119 0.57 2.21 15.35
C GLN A 119 -0.42 1.04 15.25
N SER A 120 -0.32 0.05 16.12
CA SER A 120 -1.31 -1.04 16.14
C SER A 120 -2.70 -0.54 16.48
N ARG A 121 -2.82 0.36 17.46
CA ARG A 121 -4.11 0.95 17.83
C ARG A 121 -4.70 1.79 16.69
N ASN A 122 -3.88 2.58 16.04
CA ASN A 122 -4.30 3.36 14.87
C ASN A 122 -4.82 2.47 13.75
N ALA A 123 -4.10 1.38 13.45
CA ALA A 123 -4.48 0.44 12.41
C ALA A 123 -5.78 -0.29 12.76
N HIS A 124 -5.95 -0.72 14.02
CA HIS A 124 -7.19 -1.35 14.47
C HIS A 124 -8.40 -0.44 14.30
N ALA A 125 -8.26 0.83 14.61
CA ALA A 125 -9.38 1.79 14.48
C ALA A 125 -9.85 1.89 13.02
N VAL A 126 -8.97 1.89 12.06
CA VAL A 126 -9.32 1.94 10.64
C VAL A 126 -9.90 0.61 10.16
N ASP A 127 -9.32 -0.51 10.60
CA ASP A 127 -9.78 -1.86 10.24
C ASP A 127 -11.20 -2.12 10.78
N GLU A 128 -11.46 -1.74 12.02
CA GLU A 128 -12.79 -1.92 12.66
C GLU A 128 -13.93 -1.23 11.89
N VAL A 129 -13.66 -0.08 11.30
CA VAL A 129 -14.67 0.62 10.50
C VAL A 129 -14.71 0.16 9.05
N GLY A 130 -13.83 -0.75 8.67
CA GLY A 130 -13.75 -1.28 7.31
C GLY A 130 -13.01 -0.41 6.33
N GLY A 131 -12.24 0.57 6.81
CA GLY A 131 -11.48 1.50 5.98
C GLY A 131 -10.13 0.98 5.48
N GLY A 132 -9.73 -0.19 5.95
CA GLY A 132 -8.46 -0.81 5.58
C GLY A 132 -8.29 -2.17 6.22
N TRP A 133 -7.12 -2.75 6.05
CA TRP A 133 -6.78 -4.09 6.54
C TRP A 133 -5.48 -4.04 7.33
N LEU A 134 -5.55 -4.43 8.59
CA LEU A 134 -4.36 -4.55 9.41
C LEU A 134 -3.67 -5.88 9.13
N ILE A 135 -2.40 -5.84 8.74
CA ILE A 135 -1.54 -7.02 8.65
C ILE A 135 -0.35 -6.78 9.58
N PRO A 136 -0.20 -7.56 10.66
CA PRO A 136 0.97 -7.45 11.52
C PRO A 136 2.26 -7.70 10.73
N GLU A 137 3.35 -7.06 11.12
CA GLU A 137 4.62 -7.16 10.37
C GLU A 137 5.09 -8.60 10.23
N GLU A 138 4.93 -9.43 11.26
CA GLU A 138 5.30 -10.86 11.24
C GLU A 138 4.43 -11.70 10.30
N ALA A 139 3.25 -11.22 9.94
CA ALA A 139 2.36 -11.85 8.95
C ALA A 139 2.47 -11.21 7.57
N PHE A 140 3.22 -10.13 7.43
CA PHE A 140 3.38 -9.41 6.18
C PHE A 140 4.43 -10.09 5.31
N THR A 141 4.00 -11.11 4.58
CA THR A 141 4.83 -11.90 3.67
C THR A 141 4.40 -11.70 2.22
N ASP A 142 5.25 -12.09 1.30
CA ASP A 142 4.94 -12.02 -0.14
C ASP A 142 3.70 -12.86 -0.49
N VAL A 143 3.54 -14.04 0.10
CA VAL A 143 2.38 -14.91 -0.14
C VAL A 143 1.09 -14.26 0.37
N VAL A 144 1.09 -13.78 1.62
CA VAL A 144 -0.08 -13.15 2.24
C VAL A 144 -0.48 -11.88 1.48
N LEU A 145 0.50 -11.05 1.14
CA LEU A 145 0.22 -9.81 0.40
C LEU A 145 -0.31 -10.10 -1.00
N ALA A 146 0.29 -11.05 -1.73
CA ALA A 146 -0.17 -11.39 -3.08
C ALA A 146 -1.61 -11.91 -3.08
N GLU A 147 -1.96 -12.78 -2.15
CA GLU A 147 -3.32 -13.29 -2.01
C GLU A 147 -4.33 -12.16 -1.73
N ARG A 148 -3.97 -11.24 -0.84
CA ARG A 148 -4.82 -10.09 -0.52
C ARG A 148 -5.01 -9.19 -1.73
N LEU A 149 -3.95 -8.84 -2.41
CA LEU A 149 -4.00 -7.97 -3.58
C LEU A 149 -4.82 -8.59 -4.71
N ALA A 150 -4.67 -9.89 -4.96
CA ALA A 150 -5.43 -10.58 -5.99
C ALA A 150 -6.94 -10.47 -5.72
N VAL A 151 -7.38 -10.66 -4.48
CA VAL A 151 -8.79 -10.54 -4.10
C VAL A 151 -9.27 -9.10 -4.24
N LEU A 152 -8.52 -8.13 -3.72
CA LEU A 152 -8.93 -6.72 -3.73
C LEU A 152 -9.05 -6.16 -5.15
N PHE A 153 -8.09 -6.47 -6.00
CA PHE A 153 -8.11 -5.96 -7.38
C PHE A 153 -9.09 -6.71 -8.29
N ALA A 154 -9.46 -7.94 -7.94
CA ALA A 154 -10.50 -8.67 -8.65
C ALA A 154 -11.91 -8.21 -8.29
N THR A 155 -12.07 -7.50 -7.16
CA THR A 155 -13.38 -7.06 -6.66
C THR A 155 -13.30 -5.57 -6.29
N PRO A 156 -13.31 -4.66 -7.28
CA PRO A 156 -13.15 -3.22 -7.04
C PRO A 156 -14.12 -2.63 -6.03
N ARG A 157 -15.31 -3.20 -5.91
CA ARG A 157 -16.33 -2.74 -4.95
C ARG A 157 -15.86 -2.83 -3.50
N ILE A 158 -15.00 -3.80 -3.18
CA ILE A 158 -14.41 -3.90 -1.83
C ILE A 158 -13.57 -2.67 -1.55
N LEU A 159 -12.77 -2.24 -2.52
CA LEU A 159 -11.94 -1.03 -2.39
C LEU A 159 -12.79 0.25 -2.31
N GLU A 160 -13.84 0.35 -3.11
CA GLU A 160 -14.75 1.49 -3.08
C GLU A 160 -15.44 1.63 -1.72
N ASN A 161 -15.93 0.52 -1.19
CA ASN A 161 -16.57 0.50 0.13
C ASN A 161 -15.57 0.88 1.24
N ALA A 162 -14.35 0.35 1.16
CA ALA A 162 -13.31 0.68 2.13
C ALA A 162 -12.89 2.14 2.04
N ALA A 163 -12.83 2.71 0.85
CA ALA A 163 -12.54 4.14 0.67
C ALA A 163 -13.60 5.01 1.36
N THR A 164 -14.86 4.66 1.20
CA THR A 164 -15.96 5.36 1.86
C THR A 164 -15.87 5.23 3.38
N ALA A 165 -15.60 4.03 3.87
CA ALA A 165 -15.45 3.77 5.31
C ALA A 165 -14.25 4.53 5.89
N ALA A 166 -13.13 4.56 5.19
CA ALA A 166 -11.94 5.30 5.63
C ALA A 166 -12.24 6.79 5.81
N LYS A 167 -13.02 7.37 4.91
CA LYS A 167 -13.38 8.79 4.99
C LYS A 167 -14.29 9.10 6.17
N SER A 168 -14.96 8.10 6.71
CA SER A 168 -15.87 8.23 7.86
C SER A 168 -15.19 7.89 9.19
N ALA A 169 -13.93 7.46 9.14
CA ALA A 169 -13.18 7.03 10.31
C ALA A 169 -12.72 8.17 11.23
#